data_942783f4cfe6a231a3dc61f3c7ec673b
#
_entry.id   942783f4cfe6a231a3dc61f3c7ec673b
#
_cell.length_a   1.000
_cell.length_b   1.000
_cell.length_c   1.000
_cell.angle_alpha   90.00
_cell.angle_beta   90.00
_cell.angle_gamma   90.00
#
_symmetry.space_group_name_H-M   'P 1'
#
loop_
_entity.id
_entity.type
_entity.pdbx_description
1 polymer ?
#
loop_
_entity_poly.entity_id
_entity_poly.type
_entity_poly.pdbx_seq_one_letter_code
_entity_poly.pdbx_strand_id
1 'polypeptide(L)'
;MKNTKFSIKKIKNISNDPKVVHTKGALLEKMGKMESAIELYKSAALDNYVKSQYTLGNIYESKKQFKEAEKWYSMAYKSGSEDAAFDLGNMYYKLDGYEYAIYWYEKIANLGYLQAQNNLGVCHFKMKDFVRCEKWLKTAADKNLGKACFNLGVLYTFLEKDDEAYEYYKKGSVLLDDDAKYNLAILNGKKKDNKSTVSLYKQLYKSGHMKGCFNLGMIMEINDNLEDAEKYYKKSADRDDVKSEYRLAYVYDRKEELGDAIYYYEKAIEKNHTLSKYRLANLYNRENEIEKAKTYYKMAAEDDITEAKNNLAGIYFEEKDYENAIKYYEDAIAVGCKSSLENLGDLYYQNQDIEKAISYYSRIPNNVSCQIKLGNIYEDLNNIEEAISWYKKASENGDTRSSYRLGCIYESLGNTKNARKYFEMASSKNHMNARIHLGRIYFREGKLEESKMMFDTPANENNVYAQHMVGLIYDMFYKDYVNSKFWYEKARAQGCVESIYNLGQIYLKLNDDAEAEKYYKEGIKCGSKKCEYMLAGLYYKKSLDMYISLANEEYDNCEEIVEGFPNLNIDFDEVLIPPFKLQEEVIDEEEYVPIYILNIKESLDSMLEGLETEMIIDEEHDS
;
A
#
# COMPACT_ATOMS: atom_id res chain seq x y z
N MET A 1 -25.59 13.81 60.42
CA MET A 1 -26.45 12.67 60.77
C MET A 1 -27.41 13.03 61.87
N LYS A 2 -28.51 13.68 61.60
CA LYS A 2 -29.67 13.80 62.45
C LYS A 2 -30.85 14.17 61.58
N ASN A 3 -31.95 13.42 61.71
CA ASN A 3 -33.30 13.65 61.17
C ASN A 3 -33.58 13.34 59.69
N THR A 4 -33.83 12.06 59.37
CA THR A 4 -34.92 11.67 58.49
C THR A 4 -35.40 10.25 58.81
N LYS A 5 -35.73 9.97 60.03
CA LYS A 5 -36.69 8.92 60.37
C LYS A 5 -38.10 9.52 60.15
N PHE A 6 -38.48 9.75 58.90
CA PHE A 6 -39.87 9.91 58.57
C PHE A 6 -40.53 8.54 58.77
N SER A 7 -41.26 8.41 59.87
CA SER A 7 -41.88 7.19 60.29
C SER A 7 -42.93 6.77 59.26
N ILE A 8 -42.76 5.58 58.68
CA ILE A 8 -43.72 4.89 57.77
C ILE A 8 -45.12 4.86 58.37
N LYS A 9 -45.30 4.92 59.71
CA LYS A 9 -46.60 5.01 60.38
C LYS A 9 -47.38 6.30 60.11
N LYS A 10 -46.74 7.44 59.73
CA LYS A 10 -47.46 8.69 59.40
C LYS A 10 -47.94 8.73 57.94
N ILE A 11 -47.50 7.81 57.07
CA ILE A 11 -47.85 7.77 55.65
C ILE A 11 -49.23 7.05 55.44
N LYS A 12 -49.71 6.26 56.42
CA LYS A 12 -50.94 5.51 56.33
C LYS A 12 -52.26 6.34 56.44
N ASN A 13 -52.21 7.61 56.79
CA ASN A 13 -53.42 8.41 57.09
C ASN A 13 -53.62 9.66 56.22
N ILE A 14 -53.17 9.71 54.96
CA ILE A 14 -53.42 10.86 54.13
C ILE A 14 -53.93 10.41 52.76
N SER A 15 -55.21 10.69 52.49
CA SER A 15 -55.90 10.65 51.19
C SER A 15 -55.74 9.35 50.37
N ASN A 16 -56.84 8.66 50.13
CA ASN A 16 -56.97 7.54 49.19
C ASN A 16 -56.95 8.02 47.72
N ASP A 17 -56.57 9.28 47.45
CA ASP A 17 -56.46 9.80 46.10
C ASP A 17 -55.31 9.06 45.38
N PRO A 18 -55.61 8.35 44.27
CA PRO A 18 -54.62 7.57 43.52
C PRO A 18 -53.40 8.41 43.06
N LYS A 19 -53.59 9.70 42.80
CA LYS A 19 -52.50 10.64 42.45
C LYS A 19 -51.53 10.86 43.64
N VAL A 20 -52.05 10.99 44.84
CA VAL A 20 -51.22 11.13 46.07
C VAL A 20 -50.50 9.82 46.38
N VAL A 21 -51.16 8.68 46.19
CA VAL A 21 -50.55 7.34 46.39
C VAL A 21 -49.42 7.13 45.36
N HIS A 22 -49.60 7.49 44.12
CA HIS A 22 -48.58 7.44 43.07
C HIS A 22 -47.36 8.30 43.45
N THR A 23 -47.59 9.56 43.86
CA THR A 23 -46.51 10.49 44.27
C THR A 23 -45.68 9.96 45.48
N LYS A 24 -46.34 9.28 46.43
CA LYS A 24 -45.66 8.59 47.53
C LYS A 24 -44.82 7.41 47.02
N GLY A 25 -45.34 6.65 46.03
CA GLY A 25 -44.58 5.61 45.34
C GLY A 25 -43.30 6.15 44.73
N ALA A 26 -43.40 7.25 43.97
CA ALA A 26 -42.23 7.91 43.34
C ALA A 26 -41.19 8.41 44.36
N LEU A 27 -41.63 8.88 45.52
CA LEU A 27 -40.70 9.24 46.60
C LEU A 27 -39.97 8.03 47.18
N LEU A 28 -40.67 6.91 47.38
CA LEU A 28 -40.04 5.66 47.85
C LEU A 28 -39.06 5.09 46.83
N GLU A 29 -39.37 5.16 45.55
CA GLU A 29 -38.50 4.77 44.44
C GLU A 29 -37.20 5.59 44.48
N LYS A 30 -37.27 6.93 44.55
CA LYS A 30 -36.10 7.81 44.71
C LYS A 30 -35.28 7.51 45.98
N MET A 31 -35.91 6.94 47.02
CA MET A 31 -35.24 6.49 48.25
C MET A 31 -34.65 5.07 48.13
N GLY A 32 -34.72 4.43 46.99
CA GLY A 32 -34.25 3.06 46.74
C GLY A 32 -35.14 1.97 47.36
N LYS A 33 -36.38 2.30 47.78
CA LYS A 33 -37.32 1.35 48.39
C LYS A 33 -38.32 0.83 47.34
N MET A 34 -37.77 0.19 46.28
CA MET A 34 -38.51 -0.21 45.09
C MET A 34 -39.74 -1.11 45.38
N GLU A 35 -39.59 -2.10 46.28
CA GLU A 35 -40.73 -3.03 46.60
C GLU A 35 -41.92 -2.28 47.19
N SER A 36 -41.65 -1.38 48.16
CA SER A 36 -42.73 -0.58 48.78
C SER A 36 -43.31 0.44 47.76
N ALA A 37 -42.54 0.94 46.84
CA ALA A 37 -43.01 1.79 45.75
C ALA A 37 -43.96 1.02 44.83
N ILE A 38 -43.60 -0.19 44.44
CA ILE A 38 -44.43 -1.08 43.59
C ILE A 38 -45.80 -1.36 44.27
N GLU A 39 -45.82 -1.60 45.59
CA GLU A 39 -47.09 -1.81 46.28
C GLU A 39 -47.99 -0.58 46.20
N LEU A 40 -47.44 0.62 46.37
CA LEU A 40 -48.21 1.86 46.25
C LEU A 40 -48.67 2.09 44.80
N TYR A 41 -47.78 1.87 43.83
CA TYR A 41 -48.18 1.96 42.43
C TYR A 41 -49.27 0.97 42.06
N LYS A 42 -49.22 -0.27 42.55
CA LYS A 42 -50.31 -1.28 42.35
C LYS A 42 -51.62 -0.80 42.94
N SER A 43 -51.58 -0.21 44.16
CA SER A 43 -52.80 0.33 44.78
C SER A 43 -53.42 1.43 43.91
N ALA A 44 -52.62 2.43 43.52
CA ALA A 44 -53.10 3.53 42.66
C ALA A 44 -53.52 3.05 41.23
N ALA A 45 -52.85 2.03 40.70
CA ALA A 45 -53.13 1.46 39.38
C ALA A 45 -54.47 0.71 39.36
N LEU A 46 -54.82 0.01 40.44
CA LEU A 46 -56.11 -0.67 40.61
C LEU A 46 -57.28 0.33 40.76
N ASP A 47 -56.99 1.53 41.24
CA ASP A 47 -57.93 2.65 41.26
C ASP A 47 -57.95 3.43 39.94
N ASN A 48 -57.52 2.80 38.83
CA ASN A 48 -57.48 3.33 37.47
C ASN A 48 -56.60 4.56 37.27
N TYR A 49 -55.58 4.77 38.12
CA TYR A 49 -54.64 5.86 37.87
C TYR A 49 -53.61 5.49 36.79
N VAL A 50 -53.81 6.05 35.59
CA VAL A 50 -53.09 5.73 34.38
C VAL A 50 -51.55 5.82 34.54
N LYS A 51 -51.06 6.87 35.21
CA LYS A 51 -49.59 7.03 35.43
C LYS A 51 -49.00 5.89 36.26
N SER A 52 -49.74 5.35 37.26
CA SER A 52 -49.28 4.20 38.03
C SER A 52 -49.27 2.92 37.24
N GLN A 53 -50.30 2.71 36.37
CA GLN A 53 -50.34 1.56 35.46
C GLN A 53 -49.17 1.58 34.50
N TYR A 54 -48.90 2.75 33.90
CA TYR A 54 -47.78 2.94 32.97
C TYR A 54 -46.41 2.76 33.71
N THR A 55 -46.22 3.40 34.86
CA THR A 55 -44.98 3.25 35.64
C THR A 55 -44.71 1.78 36.04
N LEU A 56 -45.75 1.01 36.37
CA LEU A 56 -45.63 -0.43 36.64
C LEU A 56 -45.16 -1.18 35.41
N GLY A 57 -45.70 -0.84 34.23
CA GLY A 57 -45.26 -1.39 32.95
C GLY A 57 -43.75 -1.22 32.79
N ASN A 58 -43.25 0.00 32.90
CA ASN A 58 -41.80 0.33 32.79
C ASN A 58 -40.95 -0.42 33.82
N ILE A 59 -41.41 -0.50 35.08
CA ILE A 59 -40.69 -1.22 36.15
C ILE A 59 -40.59 -2.71 35.86
N TYR A 60 -41.67 -3.32 35.39
CA TYR A 60 -41.66 -4.74 35.08
C TYR A 60 -40.91 -5.08 33.81
N GLU A 61 -40.93 -4.19 32.80
CA GLU A 61 -40.08 -4.31 31.62
C GLU A 61 -38.60 -4.24 31.97
N SER A 62 -38.17 -3.24 32.78
CA SER A 62 -36.78 -3.13 33.22
C SER A 62 -36.30 -4.36 34.03
N LYS A 63 -37.24 -5.04 34.73
CA LYS A 63 -36.96 -6.31 35.42
C LYS A 63 -37.04 -7.53 34.49
N LYS A 64 -37.26 -7.35 33.21
CA LYS A 64 -37.45 -8.41 32.20
C LYS A 64 -38.65 -9.35 32.52
N GLN A 65 -39.64 -8.84 33.26
CA GLN A 65 -40.88 -9.55 33.58
C GLN A 65 -41.99 -9.17 32.58
N PHE A 66 -41.76 -9.55 31.34
CA PHE A 66 -42.54 -9.06 30.18
C PHE A 66 -44.05 -9.35 30.28
N LYS A 67 -44.49 -10.49 30.85
CA LYS A 67 -45.90 -10.79 31.04
C LYS A 67 -46.59 -9.82 32.01
N GLU A 68 -45.92 -9.42 33.07
CA GLU A 68 -46.45 -8.42 34.02
C GLU A 68 -46.43 -7.03 33.38
N ALA A 69 -45.35 -6.70 32.63
CA ALA A 69 -45.26 -5.43 31.89
C ALA A 69 -46.40 -5.28 30.89
N GLU A 70 -46.66 -6.31 30.08
CA GLU A 70 -47.80 -6.35 29.15
C GLU A 70 -49.15 -6.12 29.84
N LYS A 71 -49.38 -6.77 30.97
CA LYS A 71 -50.62 -6.60 31.74
C LYS A 71 -50.79 -5.13 32.16
N TRP A 72 -49.79 -4.51 32.69
CA TRP A 72 -49.86 -3.14 33.20
C TRP A 72 -49.92 -2.09 32.09
N TYR A 73 -49.15 -2.24 31.02
CA TYR A 73 -49.23 -1.41 29.84
C TYR A 73 -50.59 -1.53 29.14
N SER A 74 -51.13 -2.75 29.02
CA SER A 74 -52.47 -2.97 28.44
C SER A 74 -53.56 -2.31 29.26
N MET A 75 -53.44 -2.31 30.60
CA MET A 75 -54.33 -1.56 31.48
C MET A 75 -54.20 -0.05 31.30
N ALA A 76 -52.98 0.46 31.19
CA ALA A 76 -52.70 1.89 30.97
C ALA A 76 -53.30 2.36 29.63
N TYR A 77 -53.12 1.56 28.55
CA TYR A 77 -53.74 1.84 27.25
C TYR A 77 -55.27 1.88 27.32
N LYS A 78 -55.88 0.91 27.96
CA LYS A 78 -57.36 0.88 28.15
C LYS A 78 -57.87 2.07 28.96
N SER A 79 -56.98 2.63 29.80
CA SER A 79 -57.27 3.84 30.58
C SER A 79 -56.91 5.15 29.87
N GLY A 80 -56.49 5.07 28.57
CA GLY A 80 -56.24 6.23 27.72
C GLY A 80 -54.77 6.65 27.54
N SER A 81 -53.81 5.77 27.90
CA SER A 81 -52.39 6.07 27.61
C SER A 81 -51.98 5.50 26.25
N GLU A 82 -51.79 6.35 25.27
CA GLU A 82 -51.24 5.97 23.96
C GLU A 82 -49.78 5.53 24.07
N ASP A 83 -49.02 6.17 24.96
CA ASP A 83 -47.62 5.84 25.25
C ASP A 83 -47.46 4.38 25.70
N ALA A 84 -48.42 3.86 26.46
CA ALA A 84 -48.40 2.45 26.89
C ALA A 84 -48.53 1.47 25.71
N ALA A 85 -49.30 1.83 24.67
CA ALA A 85 -49.40 1.03 23.45
C ALA A 85 -48.10 1.12 22.62
N PHE A 86 -47.46 2.30 22.62
CA PHE A 86 -46.21 2.50 21.95
C PHE A 86 -45.09 1.64 22.58
N ASP A 87 -44.95 1.69 23.92
CA ASP A 87 -43.98 0.89 24.64
C ASP A 87 -44.23 -0.61 24.57
N LEU A 88 -45.51 -1.04 24.55
CA LEU A 88 -45.82 -2.43 24.24
C LEU A 88 -45.35 -2.84 22.86
N GLY A 89 -45.53 -2.01 21.86
CA GLY A 89 -44.97 -2.20 20.52
C GLY A 89 -43.46 -2.32 20.55
N ASN A 90 -42.76 -1.42 21.22
CA ASN A 90 -41.29 -1.40 21.40
C ASN A 90 -40.83 -2.68 22.14
N MET A 91 -41.49 -3.04 23.23
CA MET A 91 -41.18 -4.24 24.00
C MET A 91 -41.27 -5.50 23.12
N TYR A 92 -42.36 -5.66 22.39
CA TYR A 92 -42.51 -6.81 21.51
C TYR A 92 -41.56 -6.80 20.33
N TYR A 93 -41.24 -5.63 19.77
CA TYR A 93 -40.21 -5.51 18.73
C TYR A 93 -38.83 -5.98 19.23
N LYS A 94 -38.42 -5.57 20.44
CA LYS A 94 -37.15 -6.00 21.07
C LYS A 94 -37.12 -7.52 21.38
N LEU A 95 -38.27 -8.15 21.45
CA LEU A 95 -38.42 -9.60 21.66
C LEU A 95 -38.65 -10.37 20.35
N ASP A 96 -38.42 -9.74 19.19
CA ASP A 96 -38.68 -10.28 17.85
C ASP A 96 -40.16 -10.71 17.61
N GLY A 97 -41.07 -10.28 18.45
CA GLY A 97 -42.51 -10.53 18.35
C GLY A 97 -43.19 -9.52 17.41
N TYR A 98 -42.75 -9.46 16.15
CA TYR A 98 -43.19 -8.43 15.21
C TYR A 98 -44.70 -8.39 14.97
N GLU A 99 -45.39 -9.51 14.99
CA GLU A 99 -46.88 -9.57 14.85
C GLU A 99 -47.58 -8.85 16.00
N TYR A 100 -47.09 -9.06 17.25
CA TYR A 100 -47.61 -8.38 18.43
C TYR A 100 -47.23 -6.90 18.46
N ALA A 101 -46.04 -6.57 18.02
CA ALA A 101 -45.61 -5.18 17.86
C ALA A 101 -46.50 -4.44 16.86
N ILE A 102 -46.79 -5.04 15.69
CA ILE A 102 -47.72 -4.53 14.68
C ILE A 102 -49.09 -4.27 15.30
N TYR A 103 -49.62 -5.24 16.03
CA TYR A 103 -50.93 -5.08 16.68
C TYR A 103 -51.01 -3.85 17.57
N TRP A 104 -50.00 -3.60 18.38
CA TRP A 104 -49.98 -2.48 19.29
C TRP A 104 -49.71 -1.13 18.58
N TYR A 105 -48.78 -1.09 17.64
CA TYR A 105 -48.53 0.11 16.88
C TYR A 105 -49.72 0.52 16.01
N GLU A 106 -50.46 -0.43 15.41
CA GLU A 106 -51.65 -0.13 14.60
C GLU A 106 -52.75 0.61 15.41
N LYS A 107 -52.90 0.31 16.70
CA LYS A 107 -53.84 0.98 17.59
C LYS A 107 -53.67 2.50 17.61
N ILE A 108 -52.44 2.94 17.59
CA ILE A 108 -52.11 4.38 17.74
C ILE A 108 -51.66 5.00 16.41
N ALA A 109 -51.09 4.24 15.47
CA ALA A 109 -50.70 4.73 14.16
C ALA A 109 -51.90 5.29 13.38
N ASN A 110 -53.08 4.63 13.49
CA ASN A 110 -54.34 5.08 12.89
C ASN A 110 -54.88 6.38 13.54
N LEU A 111 -54.47 6.68 14.77
CA LEU A 111 -54.77 7.94 15.45
C LEU A 111 -53.85 9.09 15.03
N GLY A 112 -52.83 8.79 14.24
CA GLY A 112 -51.88 9.75 13.71
C GLY A 112 -50.54 9.87 14.45
N TYR A 113 -50.25 8.90 15.34
CA TYR A 113 -48.97 8.85 16.07
C TYR A 113 -47.83 8.51 15.11
N LEU A 114 -46.96 9.51 14.80
CA LEU A 114 -45.97 9.43 13.72
C LEU A 114 -44.91 8.38 13.99
N GLN A 115 -44.42 8.31 15.23
CA GLN A 115 -43.39 7.33 15.62
C GLN A 115 -43.94 5.89 15.49
N ALA A 116 -45.23 5.68 15.86
CA ALA A 116 -45.86 4.37 15.68
C ALA A 116 -46.03 4.02 14.21
N GLN A 117 -46.39 4.99 13.34
CA GLN A 117 -46.43 4.80 11.88
C GLN A 117 -45.08 4.38 11.34
N ASN A 118 -44.02 5.03 11.77
CA ASN A 118 -42.64 4.67 11.41
C ASN A 118 -42.28 3.26 11.87
N ASN A 119 -42.49 2.95 13.17
CA ASN A 119 -42.18 1.65 13.74
C ASN A 119 -43.01 0.51 13.16
N LEU A 120 -44.24 0.80 12.79
CA LEU A 120 -45.11 -0.13 12.07
C LEU A 120 -44.55 -0.47 10.69
N GLY A 121 -44.03 0.53 9.97
CA GLY A 121 -43.29 0.34 8.72
C GLY A 121 -42.05 -0.53 8.90
N VAL A 122 -41.28 -0.29 9.96
CA VAL A 122 -40.08 -1.09 10.29
C VAL A 122 -40.46 -2.57 10.61
N CYS A 123 -41.53 -2.78 11.37
CA CYS A 123 -42.03 -4.16 11.63
C CYS A 123 -42.40 -4.88 10.34
N HIS A 124 -43.12 -4.21 9.42
CA HIS A 124 -43.48 -4.80 8.12
C HIS A 124 -42.21 -5.08 7.27
N PHE A 125 -41.17 -4.27 7.36
CA PHE A 125 -39.89 -4.55 6.70
C PHE A 125 -39.26 -5.86 7.22
N LYS A 126 -39.19 -6.03 8.55
CA LYS A 126 -38.69 -7.26 9.19
C LYS A 126 -39.53 -8.50 8.79
N MET A 127 -40.82 -8.33 8.58
CA MET A 127 -41.73 -9.35 8.07
C MET A 127 -41.67 -9.55 6.55
N LYS A 128 -40.82 -8.80 5.83
CA LYS A 128 -40.69 -8.79 4.36
C LYS A 128 -41.96 -8.36 3.61
N ASP A 129 -42.86 -7.66 4.27
CA ASP A 129 -44.03 -7.02 3.65
C ASP A 129 -43.68 -5.60 3.24
N PHE A 130 -42.97 -5.49 2.12
CA PHE A 130 -42.44 -4.18 1.64
C PHE A 130 -43.54 -3.23 1.18
N VAL A 131 -44.71 -3.75 0.79
CA VAL A 131 -45.85 -2.91 0.37
C VAL A 131 -46.45 -2.17 1.55
N ARG A 132 -46.70 -2.85 2.65
CA ARG A 132 -47.21 -2.20 3.86
C ARG A 132 -46.11 -1.36 4.53
N CYS A 133 -44.87 -1.81 4.51
CA CYS A 133 -43.74 -1.04 4.97
C CYS A 133 -43.70 0.32 4.29
N GLU A 134 -43.66 0.37 2.95
CA GLU A 134 -43.63 1.61 2.17
C GLU A 134 -44.83 2.51 2.49
N LYS A 135 -46.03 1.96 2.56
CA LYS A 135 -47.25 2.71 2.87
C LYS A 135 -47.16 3.47 4.18
N TRP A 136 -46.77 2.77 5.26
CA TRP A 136 -46.73 3.38 6.59
C TRP A 136 -45.57 4.37 6.74
N LEU A 137 -44.41 4.05 6.21
CA LEU A 137 -43.28 4.96 6.19
C LEU A 137 -43.56 6.23 5.39
N LYS A 138 -44.24 6.13 4.22
CA LYS A 138 -44.67 7.30 3.44
C LYS A 138 -45.64 8.16 4.23
N THR A 139 -46.61 7.54 4.93
CA THR A 139 -47.56 8.27 5.76
C THR A 139 -46.88 9.12 6.83
N ALA A 140 -45.83 8.63 7.47
CA ALA A 140 -45.04 9.35 8.46
C ALA A 140 -44.10 10.38 7.83
N ALA A 141 -43.44 10.03 6.70
CA ALA A 141 -42.52 10.91 5.98
C ALA A 141 -43.22 12.11 5.35
N ASP A 142 -44.48 11.98 4.90
CA ASP A 142 -45.29 13.07 4.37
C ASP A 142 -45.68 14.07 5.45
N LYS A 143 -45.67 13.68 6.70
CA LYS A 143 -45.82 14.55 7.88
C LYS A 143 -44.48 15.06 8.43
N ASN A 144 -43.39 14.92 7.65
CA ASN A 144 -42.05 15.43 7.95
C ASN A 144 -41.35 14.73 9.13
N LEU A 145 -41.61 13.44 9.38
CA LEU A 145 -40.79 12.67 10.30
C LEU A 145 -39.48 12.28 9.60
N GLY A 146 -38.34 12.85 10.02
CA GLY A 146 -37.01 12.61 9.42
C GLY A 146 -36.62 11.14 9.43
N LYS A 147 -36.88 10.45 10.55
CA LYS A 147 -36.61 9.00 10.71
C LYS A 147 -37.38 8.14 9.70
N ALA A 148 -38.61 8.50 9.38
CA ALA A 148 -39.38 7.80 8.36
C ALA A 148 -38.81 8.01 6.95
N CYS A 149 -38.29 9.22 6.69
CA CYS A 149 -37.55 9.48 5.45
C CYS A 149 -36.27 8.62 5.37
N PHE A 150 -35.52 8.52 6.45
CA PHE A 150 -34.35 7.62 6.53
C PHE A 150 -34.75 6.18 6.23
N ASN A 151 -35.75 5.64 6.93
CA ASN A 151 -36.21 4.25 6.75
C ASN A 151 -36.76 3.98 5.33
N LEU A 152 -37.39 4.96 4.68
CA LEU A 152 -37.75 4.85 3.26
C LEU A 152 -36.52 4.79 2.35
N GLY A 153 -35.52 5.60 2.64
CA GLY A 153 -34.24 5.51 1.95
C GLY A 153 -33.61 4.13 2.07
N VAL A 154 -33.62 3.52 3.29
CA VAL A 154 -33.17 2.15 3.53
C VAL A 154 -34.00 1.13 2.74
N LEU A 155 -35.33 1.26 2.75
CA LEU A 155 -36.22 0.39 1.97
C LEU A 155 -35.87 0.42 0.48
N TYR A 156 -35.72 1.63 -0.09
CA TYR A 156 -35.41 1.77 -1.51
C TYR A 156 -34.01 1.33 -1.86
N THR A 157 -33.04 1.53 -0.97
CA THR A 157 -31.70 0.94 -1.13
C THR A 157 -31.77 -0.60 -1.18
N PHE A 158 -32.55 -1.21 -0.28
CA PHE A 158 -32.75 -2.65 -0.27
C PHE A 158 -33.45 -3.17 -1.55
N LEU A 159 -34.34 -2.36 -2.13
CA LEU A 159 -35.03 -2.68 -3.39
C LEU A 159 -34.23 -2.27 -4.64
N GLU A 160 -32.97 -1.89 -4.49
CA GLU A 160 -32.06 -1.44 -5.57
C GLU A 160 -32.61 -0.23 -6.37
N LYS A 161 -33.35 0.64 -5.70
CA LYS A 161 -33.93 1.86 -6.27
C LYS A 161 -33.15 3.08 -5.77
N ASP A 162 -31.96 3.27 -6.31
CA ASP A 162 -30.99 4.25 -5.82
C ASP A 162 -31.46 5.72 -5.95
N ASP A 163 -32.25 6.05 -6.95
CA ASP A 163 -32.72 7.44 -7.15
C ASP A 163 -33.82 7.78 -6.13
N GLU A 164 -34.74 6.87 -5.86
CA GLU A 164 -35.74 7.04 -4.81
C GLU A 164 -35.09 7.09 -3.42
N ALA A 165 -34.13 6.20 -3.17
CA ALA A 165 -33.36 6.21 -1.92
C ALA A 165 -32.67 7.57 -1.71
N TYR A 166 -32.04 8.10 -2.75
CA TYR A 166 -31.37 9.40 -2.73
C TYR A 166 -32.34 10.53 -2.35
N GLU A 167 -33.50 10.60 -2.97
CA GLU A 167 -34.47 11.66 -2.70
C GLU A 167 -35.01 11.60 -1.26
N TYR A 168 -35.25 10.38 -0.72
CA TYR A 168 -35.71 10.25 0.66
C TYR A 168 -34.61 10.53 1.68
N TYR A 169 -33.37 10.10 1.46
CA TYR A 169 -32.24 10.51 2.32
C TYR A 169 -32.02 12.03 2.28
N LYS A 170 -32.17 12.67 1.12
CA LYS A 170 -32.10 14.12 0.99
C LYS A 170 -33.21 14.81 1.78
N LYS A 171 -34.46 14.32 1.70
CA LYS A 171 -35.59 14.81 2.50
C LYS A 171 -35.31 14.66 4.00
N GLY A 172 -34.85 13.50 4.44
CA GLY A 172 -34.46 13.25 5.83
C GLY A 172 -33.34 14.16 6.32
N SER A 173 -32.30 14.36 5.50
CA SER A 173 -31.19 15.27 5.80
C SER A 173 -31.65 16.72 6.04
N VAL A 174 -32.64 17.19 5.28
CA VAL A 174 -33.26 18.53 5.47
C VAL A 174 -34.04 18.58 6.78
N LEU A 175 -34.64 17.49 7.20
CA LEU A 175 -35.35 17.34 8.46
C LEU A 175 -34.43 17.07 9.67
N LEU A 176 -33.12 17.31 9.50
CA LEU A 176 -32.08 17.18 10.51
C LEU A 176 -31.86 15.75 11.03
N ASP A 177 -32.29 14.74 10.28
CA ASP A 177 -31.95 13.34 10.58
C ASP A 177 -30.51 13.07 10.17
N ASP A 178 -29.66 12.74 11.15
CA ASP A 178 -28.23 12.56 10.92
C ASP A 178 -27.91 11.22 10.23
N ASP A 179 -28.72 10.20 10.43
CA ASP A 179 -28.55 8.90 9.75
C ASP A 179 -28.89 9.03 8.25
N ALA A 180 -29.96 9.77 7.93
CA ALA A 180 -30.30 10.11 6.54
C ALA A 180 -29.20 10.94 5.87
N LYS A 181 -28.65 11.92 6.60
CA LYS A 181 -27.54 12.76 6.13
C LYS A 181 -26.28 11.94 5.88
N TYR A 182 -26.00 10.97 6.74
CA TYR A 182 -24.86 10.06 6.60
C TYR A 182 -24.98 9.20 5.33
N ASN A 183 -26.14 8.55 5.13
CA ASN A 183 -26.37 7.73 3.93
C ASN A 183 -26.38 8.58 2.64
N LEU A 184 -26.92 9.79 2.69
CA LEU A 184 -26.83 10.74 1.57
C LEU A 184 -25.37 11.07 1.22
N ALA A 185 -24.51 11.27 2.23
CA ALA A 185 -23.09 11.54 2.00
C ALA A 185 -22.40 10.34 1.31
N ILE A 186 -22.72 9.11 1.72
CA ILE A 186 -22.20 7.90 1.06
C ILE A 186 -22.65 7.82 -0.41
N LEU A 187 -23.95 8.05 -0.68
CA LEU A 187 -24.47 8.03 -2.05
C LEU A 187 -23.83 9.10 -2.94
N ASN A 188 -23.60 10.30 -2.39
CA ASN A 188 -22.86 11.35 -3.11
C ASN A 188 -21.43 10.91 -3.43
N GLY A 189 -20.75 10.23 -2.50
CA GLY A 189 -19.43 9.64 -2.72
C GLY A 189 -19.42 8.63 -3.86
N LYS A 190 -20.40 7.71 -3.90
CA LYS A 190 -20.59 6.77 -5.02
C LYS A 190 -20.81 7.48 -6.36
N LYS A 191 -21.54 8.59 -6.36
CA LYS A 191 -21.77 9.45 -7.55
C LYS A 191 -20.56 10.37 -7.85
N LYS A 192 -19.46 10.27 -7.12
CA LYS A 192 -18.24 11.10 -7.23
C LYS A 192 -18.46 12.59 -6.98
N ASP A 193 -19.52 12.97 -6.27
CA ASP A 193 -19.73 14.35 -5.80
C ASP A 193 -19.00 14.56 -4.46
N ASN A 194 -17.68 14.65 -4.52
CA ASN A 194 -16.83 14.81 -3.35
C ASN A 194 -17.13 16.11 -2.57
N LYS A 195 -17.57 17.16 -3.25
CA LYS A 195 -17.85 18.45 -2.61
C LYS A 195 -19.06 18.37 -1.67
N SER A 196 -20.16 17.79 -2.15
CA SER A 196 -21.37 17.59 -1.36
C SER A 196 -21.12 16.57 -0.24
N THR A 197 -20.38 15.49 -0.51
CA THR A 197 -19.97 14.48 0.48
C THR A 197 -19.25 15.12 1.66
N VAL A 198 -18.18 15.88 1.40
CA VAL A 198 -17.41 16.57 2.46
C VAL A 198 -18.27 17.57 3.21
N SER A 199 -19.17 18.30 2.51
CA SER A 199 -20.07 19.25 3.16
C SER A 199 -21.01 18.57 4.16
N LEU A 200 -21.60 17.44 3.79
CA LEU A 200 -22.49 16.66 4.67
C LEU A 200 -21.73 16.07 5.87
N TYR A 201 -20.57 15.48 5.66
CA TYR A 201 -19.75 14.98 6.78
C TYR A 201 -19.28 16.09 7.72
N LYS A 202 -19.01 17.31 7.21
CA LYS A 202 -18.73 18.46 8.07
C LYS A 202 -19.93 18.87 8.93
N GLN A 203 -21.16 18.72 8.43
CA GLN A 203 -22.36 18.94 9.23
C GLN A 203 -22.50 17.86 10.32
N LEU A 204 -22.28 16.57 9.96
CA LEU A 204 -22.29 15.45 10.89
C LEU A 204 -21.19 15.56 11.97
N TYR A 205 -20.02 16.11 11.61
CA TYR A 205 -18.99 16.42 12.61
C TYR A 205 -19.49 17.45 13.65
N LYS A 206 -20.28 18.46 13.22
CA LYS A 206 -20.84 19.47 14.13
C LYS A 206 -21.86 18.87 15.10
N SER A 207 -22.70 17.95 14.63
CA SER A 207 -23.67 17.24 15.50
C SER A 207 -23.00 16.16 16.35
N GLY A 208 -21.76 15.75 16.02
CA GLY A 208 -21.01 14.72 16.73
C GLY A 208 -21.38 13.31 16.30
N HIS A 209 -21.88 13.12 15.09
CA HIS A 209 -22.16 11.79 14.54
C HIS A 209 -20.85 11.03 14.28
N MET A 210 -20.61 9.92 15.03
CA MET A 210 -19.31 9.24 15.07
C MET A 210 -18.84 8.74 13.71
N LYS A 211 -19.70 7.99 12.99
CA LYS A 211 -19.37 7.46 11.66
C LYS A 211 -19.08 8.58 10.65
N GLY A 212 -19.81 9.72 10.75
CA GLY A 212 -19.55 10.89 9.93
C GLY A 212 -18.20 11.54 10.22
N CYS A 213 -17.80 11.62 11.49
CA CYS A 213 -16.48 12.11 11.91
C CYS A 213 -15.37 11.21 11.37
N PHE A 214 -15.53 9.89 11.51
CA PHE A 214 -14.60 8.89 11.02
C PHE A 214 -14.39 9.00 9.50
N ASN A 215 -15.48 9.01 8.72
CA ASN A 215 -15.41 9.10 7.27
C ASN A 215 -14.80 10.43 6.80
N LEU A 216 -15.07 11.53 7.50
CA LEU A 216 -14.42 12.80 7.20
C LEU A 216 -12.91 12.75 7.48
N GLY A 217 -12.50 12.12 8.57
CA GLY A 217 -11.10 11.84 8.88
C GLY A 217 -10.41 11.04 7.77
N MET A 218 -11.07 9.97 7.29
CA MET A 218 -10.56 9.16 6.17
C MET A 218 -10.37 9.98 4.88
N ILE A 219 -11.32 10.83 4.53
CA ILE A 219 -11.20 11.70 3.35
C ILE A 219 -10.02 12.66 3.49
N MET A 220 -9.78 13.21 4.67
CA MET A 220 -8.65 14.10 4.90
C MET A 220 -7.32 13.34 4.86
N GLU A 221 -7.27 12.14 5.43
CA GLU A 221 -6.10 11.25 5.40
C GLU A 221 -5.72 10.87 3.96
N ILE A 222 -6.71 10.49 3.11
CA ILE A 222 -6.48 10.18 1.69
C ILE A 222 -5.95 11.39 0.91
N ASN A 223 -6.39 12.60 1.28
CA ASN A 223 -5.91 13.85 0.67
C ASN A 223 -4.60 14.36 1.30
N ASP A 224 -3.94 13.55 2.11
CA ASP A 224 -2.69 13.89 2.81
C ASP A 224 -2.79 15.08 3.77
N ASN A 225 -4.01 15.45 4.18
CA ASN A 225 -4.25 16.50 5.17
C ASN A 225 -4.33 15.88 6.57
N LEU A 226 -3.17 15.58 7.15
CA LEU A 226 -3.06 14.86 8.41
C LEU A 226 -3.57 15.67 9.62
N GLU A 227 -3.48 16.99 9.58
CA GLU A 227 -3.98 17.87 10.66
C GLU A 227 -5.50 17.81 10.79
N ASP A 228 -6.20 17.95 9.67
CA ASP A 228 -7.65 17.83 9.67
C ASP A 228 -8.09 16.38 9.95
N ALA A 229 -7.36 15.36 9.44
CA ALA A 229 -7.63 13.96 9.73
C ALA A 229 -7.55 13.69 11.25
N GLU A 230 -6.48 14.12 11.92
CA GLU A 230 -6.32 14.04 13.37
C GLU A 230 -7.53 14.65 14.11
N LYS A 231 -7.88 15.87 13.77
CA LYS A 231 -9.01 16.61 14.38
C LYS A 231 -10.33 15.82 14.31
N TYR A 232 -10.60 15.21 13.15
CA TYR A 232 -11.86 14.51 12.93
C TYR A 232 -11.86 13.13 13.58
N TYR A 233 -10.76 12.36 13.48
CA TYR A 233 -10.64 11.08 14.17
C TYR A 233 -10.68 11.24 15.69
N LYS A 234 -10.02 12.26 16.24
CA LYS A 234 -10.00 12.52 17.68
C LYS A 234 -11.41 12.67 18.25
N LYS A 235 -12.31 13.37 17.55
CA LYS A 235 -13.69 13.52 18.01
C LYS A 235 -14.47 12.21 18.07
N SER A 236 -14.19 11.26 17.19
CA SER A 236 -14.78 9.92 17.22
C SER A 236 -14.08 9.03 18.26
N ALA A 237 -12.77 9.09 18.35
CA ALA A 237 -11.97 8.35 19.32
C ALA A 237 -12.30 8.74 20.78
N ASP A 238 -12.66 10.01 21.04
CA ASP A 238 -13.12 10.49 22.36
C ASP A 238 -14.42 9.83 22.81
N ARG A 239 -15.13 9.14 21.91
CA ARG A 239 -16.33 8.35 22.20
C ARG A 239 -16.07 6.83 22.14
N ASP A 240 -14.82 6.44 22.37
CA ASP A 240 -14.38 5.05 22.44
C ASP A 240 -14.51 4.25 21.12
N ASP A 241 -14.56 4.92 19.97
CA ASP A 241 -14.55 4.25 18.66
C ASP A 241 -13.17 3.69 18.33
N VAL A 242 -13.03 2.38 18.39
CA VAL A 242 -11.77 1.65 18.21
C VAL A 242 -11.15 1.90 16.84
N LYS A 243 -11.98 1.99 15.78
CA LYS A 243 -11.49 2.26 14.43
C LYS A 243 -10.86 3.65 14.33
N SER A 244 -11.48 4.63 14.98
CA SER A 244 -10.94 5.99 15.05
C SER A 244 -9.67 6.08 15.89
N GLU A 245 -9.57 5.33 16.98
CA GLU A 245 -8.35 5.25 17.79
C GLU A 245 -7.18 4.69 16.98
N TYR A 246 -7.43 3.60 16.25
CA TYR A 246 -6.44 3.02 15.34
C TYR A 246 -6.00 3.98 14.22
N ARG A 247 -6.95 4.64 13.54
CA ARG A 247 -6.63 5.60 12.49
C ARG A 247 -5.91 6.84 13.02
N LEU A 248 -6.30 7.29 14.21
CA LEU A 248 -5.64 8.40 14.87
C LEU A 248 -4.18 8.06 15.22
N ALA A 249 -3.94 6.85 15.75
CA ALA A 249 -2.60 6.34 15.98
C ALA A 249 -1.77 6.31 14.69
N TYR A 250 -2.37 5.87 13.59
CA TYR A 250 -1.72 5.85 12.29
C TYR A 250 -1.38 7.26 11.76
N VAL A 251 -2.27 8.25 11.99
CA VAL A 251 -2.01 9.66 11.64
C VAL A 251 -0.83 10.21 12.45
N TYR A 252 -0.76 9.93 13.75
CA TYR A 252 0.36 10.33 14.60
C TYR A 252 1.67 9.64 14.20
N ASP A 253 1.62 8.37 13.82
CA ASP A 253 2.77 7.63 13.29
C ASP A 253 3.31 8.30 12.01
N ARG A 254 2.43 8.68 11.08
CA ARG A 254 2.82 9.42 9.86
C ARG A 254 3.35 10.83 10.12
N LYS A 255 2.95 11.46 11.21
CA LYS A 255 3.44 12.77 11.66
C LYS A 255 4.73 12.65 12.48
N GLU A 256 5.23 11.43 12.71
CA GLU A 256 6.37 11.12 13.57
C GLU A 256 6.16 11.53 15.04
N GLU A 257 4.92 11.68 15.47
CA GLU A 257 4.51 11.95 16.85
C GLU A 257 4.40 10.62 17.62
N LEU A 258 5.54 9.97 17.87
CA LEU A 258 5.65 8.58 18.32
C LEU A 258 4.91 8.32 19.65
N GLY A 259 4.96 9.26 20.58
CA GLY A 259 4.32 9.11 21.90
C GLY A 259 2.80 8.95 21.77
N ASP A 260 2.17 9.80 20.98
CA ASP A 260 0.73 9.77 20.75
C ASP A 260 0.33 8.56 19.91
N ALA A 261 1.15 8.20 18.90
CA ALA A 261 0.93 6.99 18.10
C ALA A 261 0.90 5.73 18.97
N ILE A 262 1.89 5.55 19.86
CA ILE A 262 1.96 4.42 20.79
C ILE A 262 0.73 4.41 21.69
N TYR A 263 0.39 5.54 22.31
CA TYR A 263 -0.75 5.66 23.23
C TYR A 263 -2.07 5.19 22.57
N TYR A 264 -2.37 5.69 21.39
CA TYR A 264 -3.62 5.33 20.70
C TYR A 264 -3.62 3.92 20.11
N TYR A 265 -2.45 3.38 19.67
CA TYR A 265 -2.36 1.97 19.32
C TYR A 265 -2.61 1.07 20.54
N GLU A 266 -2.00 1.36 21.69
CA GLU A 266 -2.21 0.60 22.93
C GLU A 266 -3.67 0.64 23.38
N LYS A 267 -4.30 1.82 23.33
CA LYS A 267 -5.72 1.99 23.64
C LYS A 267 -6.63 1.14 22.73
N ALA A 268 -6.32 1.07 21.44
CA ALA A 268 -7.04 0.20 20.51
C ALA A 268 -6.77 -1.30 20.77
N ILE A 269 -5.55 -1.66 21.19
CA ILE A 269 -5.16 -3.03 21.56
C ILE A 269 -5.91 -3.50 22.80
N GLU A 270 -6.12 -2.65 23.82
CA GLU A 270 -6.93 -2.96 24.99
C GLU A 270 -8.37 -3.37 24.63
N LYS A 271 -8.87 -2.88 23.48
CA LYS A 271 -10.17 -3.23 22.91
C LYS A 271 -10.08 -4.35 21.87
N ASN A 272 -9.00 -5.13 21.87
CA ASN A 272 -8.74 -6.26 20.97
C ASN A 272 -8.64 -5.89 19.48
N HIS A 273 -8.16 -4.70 19.13
CA HIS A 273 -7.95 -4.34 17.72
C HIS A 273 -6.66 -4.97 17.18
N THR A 274 -6.80 -5.94 16.33
CA THR A 274 -5.72 -6.80 15.80
C THR A 274 -4.66 -6.04 15.01
N LEU A 275 -5.10 -5.17 14.08
CA LEU A 275 -4.16 -4.41 13.24
C LEU A 275 -3.31 -3.42 14.03
N SER A 276 -3.79 -2.94 15.19
CA SER A 276 -3.00 -2.06 16.06
C SER A 276 -1.78 -2.77 16.63
N LYS A 277 -1.88 -4.07 16.96
CA LYS A 277 -0.75 -4.90 17.41
C LYS A 277 0.35 -4.94 16.34
N TYR A 278 -0.03 -5.21 15.11
CA TYR A 278 0.88 -5.27 13.98
C TYR A 278 1.54 -3.91 13.68
N ARG A 279 0.74 -2.82 13.67
CA ARG A 279 1.27 -1.48 13.41
C ARG A 279 2.21 -1.00 14.50
N LEU A 280 1.87 -1.25 15.77
CA LEU A 280 2.73 -0.92 16.90
C LEU A 280 4.03 -1.72 16.87
N ALA A 281 3.98 -2.98 16.45
CA ALA A 281 5.17 -3.79 16.23
C ALA A 281 6.08 -3.20 15.13
N ASN A 282 5.48 -2.77 14.00
CA ASN A 282 6.23 -2.11 12.92
C ASN A 282 6.87 -0.79 13.41
N LEU A 283 6.15 -0.02 14.22
CA LEU A 283 6.68 1.23 14.81
C LEU A 283 7.89 0.93 15.69
N TYR A 284 7.79 -0.02 16.62
CA TYR A 284 8.91 -0.40 17.48
C TYR A 284 10.08 -0.99 16.68
N ASN A 285 9.81 -1.73 15.61
CA ASN A 285 10.88 -2.26 14.74
C ASN A 285 11.63 -1.12 14.04
N ARG A 286 10.93 -0.12 13.51
CA ARG A 286 11.54 1.07 12.91
C ARG A 286 12.38 1.88 13.91
N GLU A 287 11.93 1.96 15.15
CA GLU A 287 12.66 2.63 16.25
C GLU A 287 13.77 1.76 16.85
N ASN A 288 14.07 0.61 16.25
CA ASN A 288 15.07 -0.36 16.72
C ASN A 288 14.82 -0.92 18.14
N GLU A 289 13.58 -0.88 18.61
CA GLU A 289 13.13 -1.46 19.89
C GLU A 289 12.70 -2.92 19.68
N ILE A 290 13.67 -3.76 19.25
CA ILE A 290 13.42 -5.11 18.71
C ILE A 290 12.63 -6.02 19.67
N GLU A 291 12.92 -6.01 20.97
CA GLU A 291 12.21 -6.86 21.95
C GLU A 291 10.72 -6.49 22.09
N LYS A 292 10.41 -5.20 22.01
CA LYS A 292 9.01 -4.76 22.01
C LYS A 292 8.34 -5.14 20.69
N ALA A 293 9.02 -4.92 19.56
CA ALA A 293 8.53 -5.33 18.24
C ALA A 293 8.19 -6.83 18.23
N LYS A 294 9.09 -7.69 18.71
CA LYS A 294 8.85 -9.15 18.83
C LYS A 294 7.61 -9.46 19.66
N THR A 295 7.43 -8.75 20.78
CA THR A 295 6.29 -8.97 21.66
C THR A 295 4.97 -8.69 20.91
N TYR A 296 4.86 -7.54 20.27
CA TYR A 296 3.64 -7.14 19.56
C TYR A 296 3.44 -7.92 18.26
N TYR A 297 4.51 -8.31 17.53
CA TYR A 297 4.40 -9.23 16.39
C TYR A 297 3.89 -10.60 16.82
N LYS A 298 4.33 -11.14 17.97
CA LYS A 298 3.79 -12.41 18.51
C LYS A 298 2.29 -12.29 18.79
N MET A 299 1.86 -11.23 19.47
CA MET A 299 0.43 -10.97 19.71
C MET A 299 -0.38 -10.85 18.42
N ALA A 300 0.17 -10.21 17.39
CA ALA A 300 -0.48 -10.09 16.09
C ALA A 300 -0.48 -11.42 15.31
N ALA A 301 0.56 -12.22 15.45
CA ALA A 301 0.68 -13.55 14.84
C ALA A 301 -0.33 -14.55 15.46
N GLU A 302 -0.61 -14.44 16.77
CA GLU A 302 -1.65 -15.20 17.47
C GLU A 302 -3.07 -14.84 16.96
N ASP A 303 -3.26 -13.62 16.48
CA ASP A 303 -4.49 -13.17 15.82
C ASP A 303 -4.51 -13.49 14.30
N ASP A 304 -3.63 -14.37 13.83
CA ASP A 304 -3.48 -14.81 12.44
C ASP A 304 -3.10 -13.71 11.43
N ILE A 305 -2.48 -12.60 11.88
CA ILE A 305 -1.91 -11.61 10.96
C ILE A 305 -0.69 -12.22 10.26
N THR A 306 -0.86 -12.50 8.98
CA THR A 306 0.14 -13.18 8.14
C THR A 306 1.45 -12.39 8.03
N GLU A 307 1.36 -11.06 7.86
CA GLU A 307 2.49 -10.15 7.77
C GLU A 307 3.27 -10.09 9.08
N ALA A 308 2.58 -10.22 10.22
CA ALA A 308 3.25 -10.27 11.52
C ALA A 308 4.08 -11.54 11.69
N LYS A 309 3.57 -12.68 11.24
CA LYS A 309 4.33 -13.96 11.23
C LYS A 309 5.59 -13.82 10.38
N ASN A 310 5.46 -13.25 9.17
CA ASN A 310 6.59 -13.03 8.27
C ASN A 310 7.64 -12.09 8.86
N ASN A 311 7.21 -10.95 9.42
CA ASN A 311 8.14 -9.96 9.97
C ASN A 311 8.82 -10.47 11.25
N LEU A 312 8.09 -11.21 12.08
CA LEU A 312 8.67 -11.88 13.26
C LEU A 312 9.73 -12.90 12.86
N ALA A 313 9.46 -13.68 11.81
CA ALA A 313 10.44 -14.61 11.24
C ALA A 313 11.69 -13.89 10.74
N GLY A 314 11.51 -12.73 10.10
CA GLY A 314 12.62 -11.87 9.66
C GLY A 314 13.51 -11.43 10.83
N ILE A 315 12.92 -10.99 11.94
CA ILE A 315 13.69 -10.62 13.13
C ILE A 315 14.49 -11.81 13.69
N TYR A 316 13.85 -12.99 13.80
CA TYR A 316 14.57 -14.19 14.24
C TYR A 316 15.71 -14.58 13.28
N PHE A 317 15.52 -14.36 11.99
CA PHE A 317 16.56 -14.60 11.00
C PHE A 317 17.77 -13.66 11.20
N GLU A 318 17.55 -12.36 11.43
CA GLU A 318 18.62 -11.40 11.74
C GLU A 318 19.36 -11.74 13.05
N GLU A 319 18.63 -12.25 14.04
CA GLU A 319 19.21 -12.75 15.29
C GLU A 319 19.94 -14.09 15.14
N LYS A 320 19.92 -14.70 13.94
CA LYS A 320 20.45 -16.03 13.64
C LYS A 320 19.76 -17.18 14.39
N ASP A 321 18.55 -16.93 14.88
CA ASP A 321 17.67 -17.96 15.45
C ASP A 321 16.87 -18.61 14.30
N TYR A 322 17.59 -19.41 13.51
CA TYR A 322 17.03 -20.03 12.31
C TYR A 322 15.87 -20.99 12.60
N GLU A 323 15.84 -21.61 13.77
CA GLU A 323 14.76 -22.52 14.16
C GLU A 323 13.42 -21.78 14.27
N ASN A 324 13.39 -20.68 15.02
CA ASN A 324 12.19 -19.85 15.13
C ASN A 324 11.87 -19.13 13.81
N ALA A 325 12.87 -18.66 13.07
CA ALA A 325 12.66 -18.04 11.76
C ALA A 325 11.93 -19.00 10.80
N ILE A 326 12.42 -20.24 10.64
CA ILE A 326 11.81 -21.27 9.80
C ILE A 326 10.37 -21.52 10.25
N LYS A 327 10.15 -21.76 11.55
CA LYS A 327 8.82 -22.01 12.10
C LYS A 327 7.80 -20.91 11.71
N TYR A 328 8.13 -19.65 11.96
CA TYR A 328 7.20 -18.55 11.69
C TYR A 328 7.04 -18.28 10.19
N TYR A 329 8.08 -18.49 9.36
CA TYR A 329 7.91 -18.45 7.90
C TYR A 329 6.99 -19.58 7.41
N GLU A 330 7.12 -20.80 7.92
CA GLU A 330 6.24 -21.91 7.57
C GLU A 330 4.79 -21.67 8.02
N ASP A 331 4.60 -21.12 9.23
CA ASP A 331 3.28 -20.71 9.73
C ASP A 331 2.65 -19.62 8.83
N ALA A 332 3.45 -18.67 8.34
CA ALA A 332 2.96 -17.66 7.39
C ALA A 332 2.65 -18.28 6.01
N ILE A 333 3.45 -19.22 5.55
CA ILE A 333 3.22 -19.95 4.29
C ILE A 333 1.93 -20.76 4.35
N ALA A 334 1.64 -21.38 5.50
CA ALA A 334 0.43 -22.18 5.69
C ALA A 334 -0.86 -21.36 5.52
N VAL A 335 -0.83 -20.08 5.83
CA VAL A 335 -1.93 -19.13 5.60
C VAL A 335 -1.83 -18.35 4.28
N GLY A 336 -0.88 -18.72 3.40
CA GLY A 336 -0.80 -18.23 2.03
C GLY A 336 0.17 -17.06 1.78
N CYS A 337 1.09 -16.76 2.70
CA CYS A 337 2.09 -15.72 2.52
C CYS A 337 3.13 -16.10 1.44
N LYS A 338 3.08 -15.39 0.31
CA LYS A 338 4.05 -15.61 -0.77
C LYS A 338 5.43 -15.04 -0.47
N SER A 339 5.50 -13.92 0.26
CA SER A 339 6.78 -13.30 0.65
C SER A 339 7.60 -14.23 1.56
N SER A 340 6.93 -14.96 2.45
CA SER A 340 7.61 -15.92 3.33
C SER A 340 8.24 -17.09 2.57
N LEU A 341 7.70 -17.46 1.40
CA LEU A 341 8.34 -18.45 0.52
C LEU A 341 9.68 -17.95 -0.01
N GLU A 342 9.73 -16.70 -0.43
CA GLU A 342 10.96 -16.08 -0.89
C GLU A 342 11.97 -15.93 0.25
N ASN A 343 11.55 -15.39 1.40
CA ASN A 343 12.40 -15.19 2.56
C ASN A 343 12.95 -16.52 3.12
N LEU A 344 12.13 -17.57 3.13
CA LEU A 344 12.59 -18.90 3.57
C LEU A 344 13.54 -19.52 2.54
N GLY A 345 13.35 -19.27 1.26
CA GLY A 345 14.31 -19.60 0.22
C GLY A 345 15.65 -18.90 0.43
N ASP A 346 15.62 -17.59 0.76
CA ASP A 346 16.83 -16.80 1.07
C ASP A 346 17.56 -17.35 2.30
N LEU A 347 16.81 -17.73 3.36
CA LEU A 347 17.38 -18.36 4.55
C LEU A 347 18.11 -19.66 4.22
N TYR A 348 17.49 -20.54 3.43
CA TYR A 348 18.12 -21.80 3.05
C TYR A 348 19.32 -21.58 2.11
N TYR A 349 19.24 -20.59 1.21
CA TYR A 349 20.36 -20.22 0.35
C TYR A 349 21.57 -19.73 1.16
N GLN A 350 21.37 -18.84 2.14
CA GLN A 350 22.45 -18.38 3.03
C GLN A 350 23.04 -19.52 3.89
N ASN A 351 22.22 -20.48 4.30
CA ASN A 351 22.66 -21.66 5.02
C ASN A 351 23.27 -22.74 4.09
N GLN A 352 23.48 -22.44 2.81
CA GLN A 352 24.05 -23.35 1.81
C GLN A 352 23.21 -24.61 1.52
N ASP A 353 21.95 -24.65 1.94
CA ASP A 353 20.97 -25.67 1.58
C ASP A 353 20.29 -25.32 0.26
N ILE A 354 21.06 -25.44 -0.82
CA ILE A 354 20.66 -25.00 -2.16
C ILE A 354 19.43 -25.76 -2.66
N GLU A 355 19.30 -27.05 -2.32
CA GLU A 355 18.15 -27.86 -2.75
C GLU A 355 16.84 -27.34 -2.17
N LYS A 356 16.81 -26.99 -0.89
CA LYS A 356 15.63 -26.39 -0.28
C LYS A 356 15.37 -24.97 -0.81
N ALA A 357 16.41 -24.16 -0.99
CA ALA A 357 16.26 -22.83 -1.59
C ALA A 357 15.55 -22.90 -2.94
N ILE A 358 16.02 -23.78 -3.84
CA ILE A 358 15.38 -24.05 -5.15
C ILE A 358 13.92 -24.48 -4.96
N SER A 359 13.66 -25.40 -4.01
CA SER A 359 12.31 -25.89 -3.76
C SER A 359 11.34 -24.77 -3.38
N TYR A 360 11.75 -23.87 -2.47
CA TYR A 360 10.89 -22.75 -2.03
C TYR A 360 10.70 -21.69 -3.11
N TYR A 361 11.75 -21.25 -3.80
CA TYR A 361 11.63 -20.27 -4.90
C TYR A 361 10.77 -20.81 -6.05
N SER A 362 10.84 -22.10 -6.36
CA SER A 362 10.05 -22.73 -7.43
C SER A 362 8.55 -22.76 -7.14
N ARG A 363 8.11 -22.60 -5.90
CA ARG A 363 6.69 -22.53 -5.52
C ARG A 363 6.02 -21.21 -5.92
N ILE A 364 6.81 -20.16 -6.23
CA ILE A 364 6.33 -18.86 -6.71
C ILE A 364 6.92 -18.50 -8.09
N PRO A 365 6.64 -19.31 -9.11
CA PRO A 365 7.31 -19.24 -10.41
C PRO A 365 7.05 -17.95 -11.18
N ASN A 366 6.06 -17.14 -10.78
CA ASN A 366 5.72 -15.85 -11.39
C ASN A 366 6.37 -14.66 -10.67
N ASN A 367 7.09 -14.88 -9.57
CA ASN A 367 7.83 -13.84 -8.89
C ASN A 367 9.16 -13.60 -9.62
N VAL A 368 9.37 -12.38 -10.09
CA VAL A 368 10.56 -12.02 -10.88
C VAL A 368 11.85 -12.15 -10.06
N SER A 369 11.82 -11.77 -8.78
CA SER A 369 12.97 -11.92 -7.88
C SER A 369 13.38 -13.40 -7.74
N CYS A 370 12.41 -14.28 -7.51
CA CYS A 370 12.70 -15.73 -7.42
C CYS A 370 13.17 -16.31 -8.75
N GLN A 371 12.67 -15.83 -9.90
CA GLN A 371 13.16 -16.25 -11.22
C GLN A 371 14.63 -15.88 -11.41
N ILE A 372 15.03 -14.67 -10.98
CA ILE A 372 16.43 -14.22 -11.04
C ILE A 372 17.29 -15.05 -10.11
N LYS A 373 16.87 -15.26 -8.86
CA LYS A 373 17.60 -16.07 -7.87
C LYS A 373 17.79 -17.51 -8.35
N LEU A 374 16.75 -18.12 -8.92
CA LEU A 374 16.86 -19.44 -9.54
C LEU A 374 17.81 -19.45 -10.73
N GLY A 375 17.75 -18.43 -11.59
CA GLY A 375 18.69 -18.26 -12.69
C GLY A 375 20.15 -18.21 -12.21
N ASN A 376 20.42 -17.39 -11.19
CA ASN A 376 21.76 -17.28 -10.59
C ASN A 376 22.22 -18.62 -9.99
N ILE A 377 21.36 -19.27 -9.19
CA ILE A 377 21.69 -20.57 -8.57
C ILE A 377 22.05 -21.63 -9.63
N TYR A 378 21.24 -21.74 -10.68
CA TYR A 378 21.52 -22.72 -11.74
C TYR A 378 22.76 -22.37 -12.56
N GLU A 379 23.05 -21.07 -12.73
CA GLU A 379 24.30 -20.61 -13.36
C GLU A 379 25.51 -20.99 -12.48
N ASP A 380 25.46 -20.76 -11.16
CA ASP A 380 26.52 -21.15 -10.21
C ASP A 380 26.72 -22.68 -10.15
N LEU A 381 25.65 -23.46 -10.31
CA LEU A 381 25.69 -24.90 -10.43
C LEU A 381 26.16 -25.40 -11.80
N ASN A 382 26.53 -24.47 -12.70
CA ASN A 382 26.90 -24.76 -14.11
C ASN A 382 25.79 -25.47 -14.91
N ASN A 383 24.53 -25.35 -14.49
CA ASN A 383 23.37 -25.88 -15.20
C ASN A 383 22.80 -24.75 -16.10
N ILE A 384 23.48 -24.52 -17.20
CA ILE A 384 23.22 -23.38 -18.10
C ILE A 384 21.83 -23.46 -18.75
N GLU A 385 21.30 -24.66 -19.01
CA GLU A 385 19.98 -24.82 -19.64
C GLU A 385 18.86 -24.33 -18.71
N GLU A 386 18.88 -24.73 -17.45
CA GLU A 386 17.93 -24.27 -16.45
C GLU A 386 18.09 -22.77 -16.15
N ALA A 387 19.32 -22.27 -16.04
CA ALA A 387 19.60 -20.84 -15.87
C ALA A 387 18.96 -20.03 -17.00
N ILE A 388 19.16 -20.41 -18.26
CA ILE A 388 18.53 -19.79 -19.42
C ILE A 388 16.99 -19.82 -19.29
N SER A 389 16.43 -20.96 -18.85
CA SER A 389 14.98 -21.10 -18.71
C SER A 389 14.41 -20.08 -17.72
N TRP A 390 15.05 -19.92 -16.57
CA TRP A 390 14.60 -18.99 -15.53
C TRP A 390 14.85 -17.53 -15.89
N TYR A 391 16.03 -17.19 -16.41
CA TYR A 391 16.30 -15.83 -16.89
C TYR A 391 15.37 -15.40 -18.04
N LYS A 392 14.94 -16.33 -18.91
CA LYS A 392 13.95 -16.03 -19.96
C LYS A 392 12.62 -15.59 -19.34
N LYS A 393 12.13 -16.31 -18.33
CA LYS A 393 10.89 -15.94 -17.64
C LYS A 393 11.01 -14.54 -17.01
N ALA A 394 12.14 -14.26 -16.33
CA ALA A 394 12.38 -12.96 -15.74
C ALA A 394 12.48 -11.85 -16.80
N SER A 395 13.16 -12.11 -17.91
CA SER A 395 13.29 -11.18 -19.04
C SER A 395 11.94 -10.89 -19.70
N GLU A 396 11.08 -11.91 -19.89
CA GLU A 396 9.72 -11.78 -20.41
C GLU A 396 8.82 -10.95 -19.48
N ASN A 397 9.03 -11.05 -18.18
CA ASN A 397 8.39 -10.20 -17.17
C ASN A 397 9.03 -8.81 -17.05
N GLY A 398 9.98 -8.50 -17.91
CA GLY A 398 10.53 -7.17 -18.06
C GLY A 398 11.80 -6.90 -17.27
N ASP A 399 12.43 -7.91 -16.67
CA ASP A 399 13.71 -7.70 -15.98
C ASP A 399 14.85 -7.47 -16.97
N THR A 400 15.51 -6.32 -16.81
CA THR A 400 16.58 -5.86 -17.70
C THR A 400 17.90 -6.61 -17.42
N ARG A 401 18.17 -6.93 -16.13
CA ARG A 401 19.38 -7.65 -15.73
C ARG A 401 19.37 -9.07 -16.29
N SER A 402 18.23 -9.77 -16.21
CA SER A 402 18.08 -11.11 -16.81
C SER A 402 18.25 -11.10 -18.32
N SER A 403 17.73 -10.06 -19.00
CA SER A 403 17.96 -9.90 -20.45
C SER A 403 19.45 -9.73 -20.74
N TYR A 404 20.17 -8.95 -19.97
CA TYR A 404 21.62 -8.78 -20.09
C TYR A 404 22.38 -10.09 -19.84
N ARG A 405 22.05 -10.79 -18.72
CA ARG A 405 22.70 -12.09 -18.40
C ARG A 405 22.48 -13.13 -19.51
N LEU A 406 21.26 -13.22 -20.07
CA LEU A 406 20.98 -14.07 -21.24
C LEU A 406 21.86 -13.70 -22.42
N GLY A 407 22.03 -12.42 -22.70
CA GLY A 407 22.95 -11.94 -23.73
C GLY A 407 24.38 -12.44 -23.52
N CYS A 408 24.89 -12.33 -22.30
CA CYS A 408 26.23 -12.82 -21.92
C CYS A 408 26.36 -14.35 -22.07
N ILE A 409 25.36 -15.09 -21.55
CA ILE A 409 25.35 -16.56 -21.67
C ILE A 409 25.33 -16.99 -23.14
N TYR A 410 24.49 -16.40 -23.97
CA TYR A 410 24.45 -16.74 -25.39
C TYR A 410 25.71 -16.30 -26.15
N GLU A 411 26.36 -15.19 -25.74
CA GLU A 411 27.64 -14.77 -26.29
C GLU A 411 28.75 -15.78 -25.96
N SER A 412 28.81 -16.28 -24.71
CA SER A 412 29.79 -17.32 -24.31
C SER A 412 29.57 -18.66 -25.02
N LEU A 413 28.30 -18.99 -25.35
CA LEU A 413 27.94 -20.18 -26.14
C LEU A 413 28.15 -19.99 -27.65
N GLY A 414 28.68 -18.85 -28.09
CA GLY A 414 28.89 -18.53 -29.51
C GLY A 414 27.60 -18.27 -30.29
N ASN A 415 26.45 -18.18 -29.64
CA ASN A 415 25.16 -17.92 -30.28
C ASN A 415 24.89 -16.41 -30.43
N THR A 416 25.62 -15.78 -31.37
CA THR A 416 25.55 -14.33 -31.59
C THR A 416 24.13 -13.84 -31.91
N LYS A 417 23.30 -14.64 -32.55
CA LYS A 417 21.92 -14.25 -32.90
C LYS A 417 21.07 -14.03 -31.64
N ASN A 418 21.11 -14.96 -30.70
CA ASN A 418 20.36 -14.83 -29.45
C ASN A 418 21.02 -13.81 -28.52
N ALA A 419 22.34 -13.76 -28.44
CA ALA A 419 23.06 -12.73 -27.69
C ALA A 419 22.61 -11.32 -28.09
N ARG A 420 22.63 -11.04 -29.40
CA ARG A 420 22.14 -9.76 -29.93
C ARG A 420 20.70 -9.47 -29.51
N LYS A 421 19.78 -10.41 -29.71
CA LYS A 421 18.37 -10.25 -29.32
C LYS A 421 18.22 -9.78 -27.87
N TYR A 422 18.89 -10.44 -26.95
CA TYR A 422 18.76 -10.13 -25.53
C TYR A 422 19.51 -8.87 -25.11
N PHE A 423 20.66 -8.56 -25.73
CA PHE A 423 21.31 -7.25 -25.56
C PHE A 423 20.47 -6.10 -26.13
N GLU A 424 19.77 -6.29 -27.26
CA GLU A 424 18.80 -5.32 -27.79
C GLU A 424 17.67 -5.06 -26.78
N MET A 425 17.11 -6.10 -26.17
CA MET A 425 16.08 -5.97 -25.15
C MET A 425 16.60 -5.18 -23.93
N ALA A 426 17.79 -5.48 -23.44
CA ALA A 426 18.38 -4.77 -22.31
C ALA A 426 18.76 -3.32 -22.66
N SER A 427 19.34 -3.10 -23.84
CA SER A 427 19.74 -1.77 -24.31
C SER A 427 18.56 -0.83 -24.53
N SER A 428 17.40 -1.34 -24.94
CA SER A 428 16.16 -0.57 -25.07
C SER A 428 15.68 0.05 -23.75
N LYS A 429 16.10 -0.55 -22.64
CA LYS A 429 15.87 -0.06 -21.27
C LYS A 429 17.09 0.66 -20.67
N ASN A 430 17.98 1.16 -21.51
CA ASN A 430 19.17 1.91 -21.15
C ASN A 430 20.23 1.14 -20.34
N HIS A 431 20.26 -0.20 -20.42
CA HIS A 431 21.32 -0.96 -19.76
C HIS A 431 22.67 -0.73 -20.44
N MET A 432 23.60 -0.10 -19.72
CA MET A 432 24.86 0.42 -20.25
C MET A 432 25.76 -0.69 -20.83
N ASN A 433 26.00 -1.74 -20.04
CA ASN A 433 26.86 -2.84 -20.48
C ASN A 433 26.26 -3.60 -21.69
N ALA A 434 24.92 -3.71 -21.75
CA ALA A 434 24.28 -4.31 -22.94
C ALA A 434 24.52 -3.50 -24.21
N ARG A 435 24.53 -2.15 -24.14
CA ARG A 435 24.88 -1.28 -25.25
C ARG A 435 26.33 -1.52 -25.73
N ILE A 436 27.25 -1.69 -24.79
CA ILE A 436 28.66 -1.96 -25.10
C ILE A 436 28.80 -3.29 -25.84
N HIS A 437 28.18 -4.37 -25.30
CA HIS A 437 28.22 -5.67 -25.98
C HIS A 437 27.55 -5.64 -27.36
N LEU A 438 26.42 -4.97 -27.46
CA LEU A 438 25.71 -4.82 -28.71
C LEU A 438 26.52 -4.01 -29.73
N GLY A 439 27.18 -2.93 -29.28
CA GLY A 439 28.09 -2.15 -30.10
C GLY A 439 29.25 -3.01 -30.65
N ARG A 440 29.83 -3.89 -29.81
CA ARG A 440 30.84 -4.86 -30.24
C ARG A 440 30.33 -5.84 -31.30
N ILE A 441 29.11 -6.35 -31.10
CA ILE A 441 28.48 -7.27 -32.08
C ILE A 441 28.32 -6.56 -33.42
N TYR A 442 27.74 -5.36 -33.41
CA TYR A 442 27.56 -4.56 -34.64
C TYR A 442 28.90 -4.20 -35.30
N PHE A 443 29.92 -3.87 -34.51
CA PHE A 443 31.25 -3.61 -35.06
C PHE A 443 31.81 -4.82 -35.78
N ARG A 444 31.73 -6.02 -35.21
CA ARG A 444 32.18 -7.29 -35.84
C ARG A 444 31.38 -7.65 -37.09
N GLU A 445 30.09 -7.27 -37.12
CA GLU A 445 29.22 -7.45 -38.31
C GLU A 445 29.46 -6.39 -39.41
N GLY A 446 30.35 -5.43 -39.19
CA GLY A 446 30.60 -4.32 -40.15
C GLY A 446 29.49 -3.25 -40.15
N LYS A 447 28.56 -3.28 -39.21
CA LYS A 447 27.47 -2.30 -39.03
C LYS A 447 27.95 -1.14 -38.19
N LEU A 448 28.78 -0.27 -38.78
CA LEU A 448 29.55 0.73 -38.02
C LEU A 448 28.68 1.88 -37.53
N GLU A 449 27.63 2.27 -38.25
CA GLU A 449 26.66 3.28 -37.81
C GLU A 449 25.91 2.81 -36.57
N GLU A 450 25.35 1.60 -36.62
CA GLU A 450 24.63 1.01 -35.49
C GLU A 450 25.56 0.79 -34.29
N SER A 451 26.78 0.37 -34.54
CA SER A 451 27.82 0.22 -33.53
C SER A 451 28.10 1.54 -32.82
N LYS A 452 28.30 2.63 -33.59
CA LYS A 452 28.51 3.98 -33.04
C LYS A 452 27.34 4.41 -32.16
N MET A 453 26.11 4.25 -32.65
CA MET A 453 24.90 4.59 -31.87
C MET A 453 24.85 3.88 -30.53
N MET A 454 25.32 2.64 -30.46
CA MET A 454 25.38 1.90 -29.20
C MET A 454 26.47 2.42 -28.25
N PHE A 455 27.64 2.80 -28.79
CA PHE A 455 28.76 3.32 -27.99
C PHE A 455 28.60 4.79 -27.60
N ASP A 456 27.83 5.60 -28.32
CA ASP A 456 27.73 7.05 -28.07
C ASP A 456 27.29 7.38 -26.63
N THR A 457 26.28 6.69 -26.10
CA THR A 457 25.82 6.94 -24.72
C THR A 457 26.87 6.52 -23.69
N PRO A 458 27.40 5.28 -23.70
CA PRO A 458 28.48 4.90 -22.80
C PRO A 458 29.71 5.81 -22.87
N ALA A 459 30.09 6.24 -24.07
CA ALA A 459 31.26 7.14 -24.26
C ALA A 459 31.03 8.52 -23.62
N ASN A 460 29.80 9.07 -23.73
CA ASN A 460 29.44 10.33 -23.08
C ASN A 460 29.36 10.19 -21.55
N GLU A 461 29.07 9.01 -21.04
CA GLU A 461 29.08 8.68 -19.62
C GLU A 461 30.48 8.23 -19.12
N ASN A 462 31.53 8.62 -19.83
CA ASN A 462 32.91 8.38 -19.51
C ASN A 462 33.39 6.90 -19.52
N ASN A 463 32.69 6.00 -20.19
CA ASN A 463 33.21 4.66 -20.37
C ASN A 463 34.40 4.65 -21.34
N VAL A 464 35.55 4.27 -20.81
CA VAL A 464 36.85 4.31 -21.55
C VAL A 464 36.83 3.48 -22.82
N TYR A 465 36.31 2.27 -22.73
CA TYR A 465 36.21 1.36 -23.88
C TYR A 465 35.31 1.93 -24.98
N ALA A 466 34.15 2.47 -24.60
CA ALA A 466 33.22 3.08 -25.56
C ALA A 466 33.83 4.31 -26.23
N GLN A 467 34.57 5.17 -25.46
CA GLN A 467 35.30 6.32 -26.02
C GLN A 467 36.33 5.89 -27.04
N HIS A 468 37.12 4.84 -26.72
CA HIS A 468 38.07 4.27 -27.65
C HIS A 468 37.39 3.76 -28.94
N MET A 469 36.29 3.00 -28.79
CA MET A 469 35.57 2.44 -29.93
C MET A 469 34.93 3.52 -30.82
N VAL A 470 34.38 4.59 -30.23
CA VAL A 470 33.84 5.72 -31.00
C VAL A 470 34.99 6.42 -31.76
N GLY A 471 36.14 6.65 -31.10
CA GLY A 471 37.33 7.16 -31.75
C GLY A 471 37.79 6.31 -32.93
N LEU A 472 37.76 4.99 -32.78
CA LEU A 472 38.14 4.03 -33.81
C LEU A 472 37.16 4.07 -35.02
N ILE A 473 35.84 4.15 -34.75
CA ILE A 473 34.85 4.27 -35.82
C ILE A 473 35.03 5.57 -36.60
N TYR A 474 35.31 6.67 -35.94
CA TYR A 474 35.62 7.95 -36.59
C TYR A 474 36.91 7.87 -37.45
N ASP A 475 37.98 7.20 -36.98
CA ASP A 475 39.19 7.01 -37.73
C ASP A 475 38.98 6.09 -38.94
N MET A 476 38.45 4.88 -38.75
CA MET A 476 38.40 3.86 -39.75
C MET A 476 37.33 4.11 -40.84
N PHE A 477 36.12 4.51 -40.40
CA PHE A 477 34.95 4.58 -41.27
C PHE A 477 34.71 5.98 -41.82
N TYR A 478 34.67 6.98 -40.93
CA TYR A 478 34.38 8.35 -41.38
C TYR A 478 35.63 9.09 -41.86
N LYS A 479 36.84 8.59 -41.56
CA LYS A 479 38.11 9.30 -41.82
C LYS A 479 38.13 10.70 -41.20
N ASP A 480 37.34 10.89 -40.14
CA ASP A 480 37.23 12.15 -39.37
C ASP A 480 38.25 12.17 -38.22
N TYR A 481 39.46 12.58 -38.55
CA TYR A 481 40.55 12.62 -37.56
C TYR A 481 40.34 13.66 -36.46
N VAL A 482 39.44 14.63 -36.65
CA VAL A 482 39.14 15.63 -35.60
C VAL A 482 38.36 14.99 -34.49
N ASN A 483 37.23 14.35 -34.82
CA ASN A 483 36.39 13.65 -33.85
C ASN A 483 37.09 12.40 -33.30
N SER A 484 37.87 11.70 -34.11
CA SER A 484 38.66 10.55 -33.65
C SER A 484 39.66 10.94 -32.57
N LYS A 485 40.46 11.99 -32.80
CA LYS A 485 41.41 12.53 -31.79
C LYS A 485 40.68 12.95 -30.52
N PHE A 486 39.54 13.63 -30.62
CA PHE A 486 38.76 14.06 -29.46
C PHE A 486 38.40 12.89 -28.54
N TRP A 487 37.90 11.80 -29.11
CA TRP A 487 37.49 10.64 -28.33
C TRP A 487 38.68 9.83 -27.81
N TYR A 488 39.73 9.66 -28.61
CA TYR A 488 40.97 9.01 -28.15
C TYR A 488 41.66 9.80 -27.02
N GLU A 489 41.64 11.14 -27.06
CA GLU A 489 42.15 11.96 -25.98
C GLU A 489 41.38 11.80 -24.66
N LYS A 490 40.05 11.68 -24.74
CA LYS A 490 39.25 11.36 -23.56
C LYS A 490 39.61 10.00 -22.97
N ALA A 491 39.71 8.97 -23.83
CA ALA A 491 40.11 7.65 -23.37
C ALA A 491 41.57 7.61 -22.84
N ARG A 492 42.48 8.34 -23.50
CA ARG A 492 43.87 8.52 -23.03
C ARG A 492 43.95 9.12 -21.64
N ALA A 493 43.14 10.14 -21.38
CA ALA A 493 43.10 10.82 -20.07
C ALA A 493 42.71 9.85 -18.94
N GLN A 494 42.08 8.74 -19.27
CA GLN A 494 41.71 7.65 -18.34
C GLN A 494 42.67 6.44 -18.43
N GLY A 495 43.82 6.60 -19.11
CA GLY A 495 44.88 5.59 -19.17
C GLY A 495 44.73 4.53 -20.28
N CYS A 496 43.88 4.73 -21.28
CA CYS A 496 43.74 3.78 -22.41
C CYS A 496 44.98 3.82 -23.30
N VAL A 497 45.80 2.80 -23.20
CA VAL A 497 47.08 2.68 -23.93
C VAL A 497 46.87 2.52 -25.44
N GLU A 498 45.81 1.81 -25.83
CA GLU A 498 45.43 1.62 -27.24
C GLU A 498 45.01 2.95 -27.89
N SER A 499 44.39 3.86 -27.14
CA SER A 499 44.05 5.19 -27.62
C SER A 499 45.31 6.06 -27.84
N ILE A 500 46.31 5.89 -26.97
CA ILE A 500 47.61 6.56 -27.14
C ILE A 500 48.29 6.12 -28.43
N TYR A 501 48.30 4.81 -28.67
CA TYR A 501 48.84 4.24 -29.90
C TYR A 501 48.13 4.78 -31.13
N ASN A 502 46.77 4.77 -31.14
CA ASN A 502 45.98 5.25 -32.25
C ASN A 502 46.14 6.75 -32.51
N LEU A 503 46.32 7.57 -31.45
CA LEU A 503 46.69 8.99 -31.61
C LEU A 503 48.01 9.15 -32.37
N GLY A 504 49.03 8.37 -32.01
CA GLY A 504 50.29 8.34 -32.75
C GLY A 504 50.09 7.98 -34.23
N GLN A 505 49.25 6.99 -34.50
CA GLN A 505 48.92 6.61 -35.87
C GLN A 505 48.20 7.71 -36.67
N ILE A 506 47.25 8.41 -36.04
CA ILE A 506 46.55 9.53 -36.69
C ILE A 506 47.56 10.67 -37.03
N TYR A 507 48.48 10.98 -36.14
CA TYR A 507 49.48 12.03 -36.42
C TYR A 507 50.44 11.62 -37.51
N LEU A 508 50.81 10.34 -37.65
CA LEU A 508 51.56 9.86 -38.80
C LEU A 508 50.75 10.02 -40.13
N LYS A 509 49.45 9.68 -40.14
CA LYS A 509 48.58 9.90 -41.30
C LYS A 509 48.45 11.37 -41.70
N LEU A 510 48.62 12.27 -40.73
CA LEU A 510 48.63 13.74 -40.94
C LEU A 510 50.00 14.29 -41.27
N ASN A 511 51.02 13.45 -41.41
CA ASN A 511 52.43 13.82 -41.63
C ASN A 511 53.03 14.69 -40.50
N ASP A 512 52.54 14.54 -39.26
CA ASP A 512 53.06 15.18 -38.07
C ASP A 512 53.90 14.20 -37.25
N ASP A 513 55.07 13.92 -37.73
CA ASP A 513 55.99 12.96 -37.11
C ASP A 513 56.44 13.38 -35.71
N ALA A 514 56.39 14.70 -35.36
CA ALA A 514 56.79 15.19 -34.05
C ALA A 514 55.74 14.85 -32.96
N GLU A 515 54.48 15.09 -33.25
CA GLU A 515 53.38 14.69 -32.31
C GLU A 515 53.25 13.17 -32.28
N ALA A 516 53.39 12.44 -33.38
CA ALA A 516 53.40 10.96 -33.39
C ALA A 516 54.48 10.40 -32.45
N GLU A 517 55.69 10.93 -32.53
CA GLU A 517 56.82 10.55 -31.68
C GLU A 517 56.49 10.76 -30.19
N LYS A 518 55.87 11.87 -29.84
CA LYS A 518 55.46 12.19 -28.48
C LYS A 518 54.48 11.15 -27.92
N TYR A 519 53.40 10.79 -28.67
CA TYR A 519 52.43 9.79 -28.23
C TYR A 519 53.04 8.40 -28.15
N TYR A 520 53.90 7.98 -29.07
CA TYR A 520 54.59 6.70 -28.96
C TYR A 520 55.51 6.63 -27.74
N LYS A 521 56.24 7.70 -27.42
CA LYS A 521 57.03 7.79 -26.18
C LYS A 521 56.17 7.69 -24.92
N GLU A 522 54.95 8.28 -24.94
CA GLU A 522 54.00 8.17 -23.85
C GLU A 522 53.50 6.71 -23.74
N GLY A 523 53.09 6.08 -24.82
CA GLY A 523 52.66 4.69 -24.85
C GLY A 523 53.73 3.71 -24.37
N ILE A 524 54.99 3.97 -24.66
CA ILE A 524 56.14 3.17 -24.15
C ILE A 524 56.23 3.29 -22.63
N LYS A 525 56.05 4.49 -22.06
CA LYS A 525 55.99 4.66 -20.59
C LYS A 525 54.86 3.88 -19.93
N CYS A 526 53.77 3.67 -20.69
CA CYS A 526 52.65 2.83 -20.28
C CYS A 526 52.86 1.34 -20.62
N GLY A 527 54.03 0.93 -21.09
CA GLY A 527 54.36 -0.47 -21.38
C GLY A 527 53.92 -1.01 -22.74
N SER A 528 53.57 -0.13 -23.69
CA SER A 528 53.13 -0.56 -25.04
C SER A 528 54.30 -0.94 -25.94
N LYS A 529 54.46 -2.24 -26.19
CA LYS A 529 55.44 -2.75 -27.17
C LYS A 529 55.10 -2.33 -28.61
N LYS A 530 53.82 -2.07 -28.91
CA LYS A 530 53.40 -1.57 -30.21
C LYS A 530 53.91 -0.16 -30.45
N CYS A 531 53.83 0.72 -29.46
CA CYS A 531 54.36 2.06 -29.53
C CYS A 531 55.91 2.04 -29.67
N GLU A 532 56.60 1.11 -29.00
CA GLU A 532 58.03 0.91 -29.15
C GLU A 532 58.42 0.56 -30.58
N TYR A 533 57.71 -0.43 -31.16
CA TYR A 533 57.91 -0.83 -32.56
C TYR A 533 57.68 0.33 -33.55
N MET A 534 56.57 1.06 -33.40
CA MET A 534 56.26 2.21 -34.26
C MET A 534 57.25 3.36 -34.13
N LEU A 535 57.72 3.61 -32.92
CA LEU A 535 58.75 4.64 -32.70
C LEU A 535 60.08 4.26 -33.36
N ALA A 536 60.48 2.98 -33.30
CA ALA A 536 61.66 2.48 -33.98
C ALA A 536 61.54 2.64 -35.51
N GLY A 537 60.35 2.30 -36.09
CA GLY A 537 60.05 2.52 -37.50
C GLY A 537 60.11 4.01 -37.92
N LEU A 538 59.58 4.89 -37.06
CA LEU A 538 59.60 6.32 -37.29
C LEU A 538 61.04 6.85 -37.33
N TYR A 539 61.90 6.42 -36.43
CA TYR A 539 63.32 6.81 -36.40
C TYR A 539 64.08 6.24 -37.61
N TYR A 540 63.77 4.98 -37.97
CA TYR A 540 64.35 4.40 -39.18
C TYR A 540 63.99 5.22 -40.42
N LYS A 541 62.68 5.59 -40.60
CA LYS A 541 62.23 6.46 -41.68
C LYS A 541 62.97 7.81 -41.67
N LYS A 542 63.04 8.49 -40.52
CA LYS A 542 63.71 9.78 -40.39
C LYS A 542 65.22 9.69 -40.74
N SER A 543 65.88 8.58 -40.35
CA SER A 543 67.29 8.36 -40.72
C SER A 543 67.40 8.14 -42.24
N LEU A 544 66.56 7.36 -42.84
CA LEU A 544 66.55 7.11 -44.26
C LEU A 544 66.34 8.40 -45.05
N ASP A 545 65.32 9.20 -44.68
CA ASP A 545 64.99 10.48 -45.31
C ASP A 545 66.19 11.48 -45.19
N MET A 546 66.86 11.47 -44.08
CA MET A 546 68.06 12.28 -43.88
C MET A 546 69.22 11.84 -44.79
N TYR A 547 69.45 10.50 -44.88
CA TYR A 547 70.51 10.01 -45.79
C TYR A 547 70.14 10.24 -47.27
N ILE A 548 68.85 10.13 -47.64
CA ILE A 548 68.41 10.48 -49.02
C ILE A 548 68.65 11.98 -49.31
N SER A 549 68.33 12.82 -48.35
CA SER A 549 68.60 14.28 -48.49
C SER A 549 70.10 14.58 -48.66
N LEU A 550 70.92 13.91 -47.84
CA LEU A 550 72.36 14.07 -47.95
C LEU A 550 72.94 13.50 -49.25
N ALA A 551 72.42 12.37 -49.76
CA ALA A 551 72.77 11.80 -51.04
C ALA A 551 72.40 12.76 -52.19
N ASN A 552 71.26 13.42 -52.13
CA ASN A 552 70.81 14.41 -53.10
C ASN A 552 71.64 15.68 -53.08
N GLU A 553 72.36 15.93 -51.97
CA GLU A 553 73.37 17.06 -51.84
C GLU A 553 74.78 16.65 -52.22
N GLU A 554 75.01 15.50 -52.90
CA GLU A 554 76.28 14.94 -53.35
C GLU A 554 77.31 14.69 -52.21
N TYR A 555 76.86 14.34 -51.01
CA TYR A 555 77.73 13.87 -49.94
C TYR A 555 78.28 12.48 -50.21
N ASP A 556 79.58 12.29 -50.20
CA ASP A 556 80.27 11.02 -50.46
C ASP A 556 79.77 9.89 -49.60
N ASN A 557 79.50 8.72 -50.22
CA ASN A 557 79.01 7.43 -49.63
C ASN A 557 77.58 7.39 -49.14
N CYS A 558 76.78 8.45 -49.28
CA CYS A 558 75.36 8.41 -48.84
C CYS A 558 74.45 7.53 -49.76
N GLU A 559 74.73 7.43 -51.03
CA GLU A 559 74.02 6.56 -51.97
C GLU A 559 74.23 5.08 -51.62
N GLU A 560 75.48 4.64 -51.30
CA GLU A 560 75.71 3.23 -50.88
C GLU A 560 75.03 2.90 -49.52
N ILE A 561 74.93 3.87 -48.62
CA ILE A 561 74.23 3.71 -47.35
C ILE A 561 72.76 3.58 -47.61
N VAL A 562 72.15 4.36 -48.49
CA VAL A 562 70.69 4.28 -48.85
C VAL A 562 70.38 2.95 -49.51
N GLU A 563 71.23 2.44 -50.42
CA GLU A 563 71.05 1.11 -51.02
C GLU A 563 71.19 -0.04 -50.04
N GLY A 564 71.97 0.17 -48.95
CA GLY A 564 72.13 -0.82 -47.88
C GLY A 564 71.00 -0.91 -46.85
N PHE A 565 70.09 0.05 -46.88
CA PHE A 565 68.93 -0.01 -45.97
C PHE A 565 67.98 -1.15 -46.38
N PRO A 566 67.69 -2.08 -45.53
CA PRO A 566 66.75 -3.14 -45.84
C PRO A 566 65.36 -2.52 -46.09
N ASN A 567 64.67 -3.01 -47.14
CA ASN A 567 63.27 -2.67 -47.39
C ASN A 567 62.41 -3.23 -46.24
N LEU A 568 62.35 -2.50 -45.16
CA LEU A 568 61.43 -2.75 -44.07
C LEU A 568 60.03 -2.24 -44.49
N ASN A 569 59.21 -3.17 -44.99
CA ASN A 569 57.80 -2.92 -45.16
C ASN A 569 57.16 -2.83 -43.75
N ILE A 570 57.23 -1.63 -43.18
CA ILE A 570 56.47 -1.35 -41.92
C ILE A 570 55.06 -1.02 -42.39
N ASP A 571 54.18 -2.02 -42.31
CA ASP A 571 52.79 -1.82 -42.60
C ASP A 571 52.17 -1.05 -41.44
N PHE A 572 51.95 0.24 -41.63
CA PHE A 572 51.34 1.13 -40.64
C PHE A 572 49.82 0.93 -40.55
N ASP A 573 49.19 0.18 -41.47
CA ASP A 573 47.75 -0.04 -41.52
C ASP A 573 47.27 -1.35 -40.87
N GLU A 574 48.19 -2.27 -40.53
CA GLU A 574 47.84 -3.63 -40.03
C GLU A 574 48.01 -3.74 -38.51
N VAL A 575 47.20 -3.05 -37.68
CA VAL A 575 46.99 -3.48 -36.31
C VAL A 575 45.53 -3.29 -35.91
N LEU A 576 44.75 -4.24 -36.28
CA LEU A 576 43.40 -4.40 -35.77
C LEU A 576 43.42 -5.07 -34.37
N ILE A 577 43.02 -4.32 -33.42
CA ILE A 577 42.59 -4.44 -32.04
C ILE A 577 42.51 -5.86 -31.48
N PRO A 578 43.21 -6.18 -30.39
CA PRO A 578 42.79 -7.26 -29.48
C PRO A 578 41.63 -6.78 -28.61
N PRO A 579 40.70 -7.68 -28.28
CA PRO A 579 39.58 -7.33 -27.42
C PRO A 579 40.09 -7.00 -26.01
N PHE A 580 39.64 -5.85 -25.49
CA PHE A 580 39.68 -5.55 -24.08
C PHE A 580 38.93 -6.65 -23.34
N LYS A 581 39.48 -7.23 -22.29
CA LYS A 581 38.71 -8.02 -21.33
C LYS A 581 37.92 -7.02 -20.50
N LEU A 582 36.59 -7.02 -20.65
CA LEU A 582 35.71 -6.36 -19.69
C LEU A 582 35.99 -7.00 -18.32
N GLN A 583 36.36 -6.18 -17.34
CA GLN A 583 36.29 -6.61 -15.95
C GLN A 583 34.85 -6.91 -15.63
N GLU A 584 34.56 -8.08 -15.09
CA GLU A 584 33.26 -8.36 -14.51
C GLU A 584 33.06 -7.39 -13.37
N GLU A 585 32.10 -6.46 -13.54
CA GLU A 585 31.67 -5.61 -12.43
C GLU A 585 31.02 -6.51 -11.39
N VAL A 586 31.52 -6.43 -10.17
CA VAL A 586 30.89 -6.97 -8.98
C VAL A 586 29.47 -6.38 -8.95
N ILE A 587 28.47 -7.23 -8.96
CA ILE A 587 27.06 -6.82 -8.81
C ILE A 587 26.95 -6.28 -7.40
N ASP A 588 26.85 -4.96 -7.24
CA ASP A 588 26.44 -4.37 -5.97
C ASP A 588 25.08 -4.94 -5.58
N GLU A 589 25.03 -5.65 -4.46
CA GLU A 589 23.79 -6.01 -3.80
C GLU A 589 23.14 -4.71 -3.35
N GLU A 590 22.16 -4.20 -4.14
CA GLU A 590 21.29 -3.12 -3.69
C GLU A 590 20.54 -3.59 -2.45
N GLU A 591 20.67 -2.84 -1.36
CA GLU A 591 19.93 -2.99 -0.12
C GLU A 591 18.44 -3.21 -0.42
N TYR A 592 17.93 -4.32 0.09
CA TYR A 592 16.51 -4.68 0.05
C TYR A 592 15.74 -3.75 0.99
N VAL A 593 15.11 -2.73 0.43
CA VAL A 593 14.13 -1.90 1.15
C VAL A 593 12.76 -2.57 1.02
N PRO A 594 12.16 -3.01 2.13
CA PRO A 594 10.81 -3.59 2.08
C PRO A 594 9.81 -2.53 1.61
N ILE A 595 9.18 -2.75 0.46
CA ILE A 595 8.14 -1.87 -0.06
C ILE A 595 6.86 -2.12 0.72
N TYR A 596 6.56 -1.25 1.68
CA TYR A 596 5.27 -1.19 2.36
C TYR A 596 4.25 -0.49 1.45
N ILE A 597 3.65 -1.24 0.51
CA ILE A 597 2.49 -0.77 -0.24
C ILE A 597 1.25 -1.06 0.60
N LEU A 598 0.79 -0.05 1.33
CA LEU A 598 -0.53 -0.04 1.93
C LEU A 598 -1.58 0.07 0.83
N ASN A 599 -2.52 -0.87 0.83
CA ASN A 599 -3.67 -0.90 -0.07
C ASN A 599 -4.63 0.26 0.28
N ILE A 600 -4.42 1.44 -0.32
CA ILE A 600 -5.33 2.59 -0.23
C ILE A 600 -6.72 2.22 -0.77
N LYS A 601 -6.80 1.19 -1.61
CA LYS A 601 -8.04 0.69 -2.23
C LYS A 601 -9.02 0.12 -1.19
N GLU A 602 -8.55 -0.60 -0.18
CA GLU A 602 -9.41 -1.15 0.89
C GLU A 602 -10.09 -0.06 1.73
N SER A 603 -9.45 1.10 1.90
CA SER A 603 -10.02 2.23 2.63
C SER A 603 -11.18 2.88 1.90
N LEU A 604 -11.14 2.96 0.57
CA LEU A 604 -12.21 3.50 -0.26
C LEU A 604 -13.41 2.53 -0.33
N ASP A 605 -13.15 1.23 -0.48
CA ASP A 605 -14.19 0.21 -0.54
C ASP A 605 -14.95 0.14 0.80
N SER A 606 -14.25 0.24 1.95
CA SER A 606 -14.89 0.28 3.27
C SER A 606 -15.76 1.52 3.51
N MET A 607 -15.45 2.65 2.88
CA MET A 607 -16.29 3.85 2.92
C MET A 607 -17.57 3.70 2.08
N LEU A 608 -17.48 2.94 0.97
CA LEU A 608 -18.58 2.73 0.05
C LEU A 608 -19.54 1.63 0.52
N GLU A 609 -19.08 0.72 1.37
CA GLU A 609 -19.88 -0.34 1.99
C GLU A 609 -20.68 0.13 3.20
N GLY A 610 -20.40 1.31 3.73
CA GLY A 610 -20.95 1.81 5.00
C GLY A 610 -22.41 2.32 4.96
N LEU A 611 -23.23 1.94 3.97
CA LEU A 611 -24.66 2.26 3.97
C LEU A 611 -25.35 1.55 5.16
N GLU A 612 -26.05 2.33 5.97
CA GLU A 612 -26.90 1.75 7.00
C GLU A 612 -28.09 1.06 6.35
N THR A 613 -28.12 -0.26 6.47
CA THR A 613 -29.15 -1.12 5.86
C THR A 613 -30.20 -1.56 6.86
N GLU A 614 -30.01 -1.26 8.15
CA GLU A 614 -30.99 -1.54 9.17
C GLU A 614 -31.92 -0.36 9.41
N MET A 615 -33.21 -0.65 9.45
CA MET A 615 -34.22 0.33 9.82
C MET A 615 -34.23 0.55 11.33
N ILE A 616 -34.41 1.78 11.74
CA ILE A 616 -34.38 2.20 13.14
C ILE A 616 -35.79 2.50 13.63
N ILE A 617 -36.14 1.96 14.79
CA ILE A 617 -37.37 2.33 15.49
C ILE A 617 -37.15 3.57 16.35
N ASP A 618 -38.22 4.34 16.53
CA ASP A 618 -38.24 5.39 17.55
C ASP A 618 -38.48 4.79 18.91
N GLU A 619 -37.61 5.08 19.89
CA GLU A 619 -37.74 4.65 21.28
C GLU A 619 -38.19 5.83 22.18
N GLU A 620 -38.14 7.05 21.67
CA GLU A 620 -38.50 8.26 22.43
C GLU A 620 -39.93 8.69 22.14
N HIS A 621 -40.61 9.12 23.21
CA HIS A 621 -41.89 9.80 23.14
C HIS A 621 -41.65 11.31 22.99
N ASP A 622 -42.45 11.98 22.18
CA ASP A 622 -42.55 13.43 22.26
C ASP A 622 -43.14 13.79 23.64
N SER A 623 -42.30 14.35 24.53
CA SER A 623 -42.65 14.75 25.91
C SER A 623 -43.40 16.06 25.94
#